data_eec2fea574ebf200188e70d6a3776dfd
#
_entry.id   eec2fea574ebf200188e70d6a3776dfd
#
_cell.length_a   1.000
_cell.length_b   1.000
_cell.length_c   1.000
_cell.angle_alpha   90.00
_cell.angle_beta   90.00
_cell.angle_gamma   90.00
#
_symmetry.space_group_name_H-M   'P 1'
#
loop_
_entity.id
_entity.type
_entity.pdbx_description
1 polymer ?
#
loop_
_entity_poly.entity_id
_entity_poly.type
_entity_poly.pdbx_seq_one_letter_code
_entity_poly.pdbx_strand_id
1 'polypeptide(L)'
;FKDNEIGEIETANYDTEYLDEIIDRVYEYYTSRTTHHDWKPLDLKHCRKWVWKIFNDDDGFFDPKNRTVVEAEPHFDFEVDEEWAEYSYTLDDGTVLEGKLALKGTIDLITDVGDGVYEIIDWKTGRRLDWATGKEKTMAKLQKDPQLRMYHLACKKLYPDVETFLVTIHFMNDGGPFTLHFQDSDIPETLQMIRAKFETIKDTNFPQ
;
A
#
# COMPACT_ATOMS: atom_id res chain seq x y z
N PHE A 1 8.95 -1.51 12.66
CA PHE A 1 9.89 -2.33 11.86
C PHE A 1 9.78 -3.77 12.31
N LYS A 2 9.24 -4.64 11.46
CA LYS A 2 9.06 -6.07 11.75
C LYS A 2 10.37 -6.89 11.65
N ASP A 3 11.46 -6.28 11.17
CA ASP A 3 12.68 -7.02 10.87
C ASP A 3 13.62 -6.99 12.06
N ASN A 4 13.64 -8.08 12.83
CA ASN A 4 14.60 -8.30 13.93
C ASN A 4 16.07 -8.18 13.46
N GLU A 5 16.34 -8.24 12.16
CA GLU A 5 17.68 -8.09 11.58
C GLU A 5 18.17 -6.64 11.57
N ILE A 6 17.25 -5.64 11.59
CA ILE A 6 17.61 -4.22 11.71
C ILE A 6 17.80 -3.81 13.18
N GLY A 7 17.38 -4.67 14.11
CA GLY A 7 17.38 -4.44 15.56
C GLY A 7 16.14 -3.71 16.05
N GLU A 8 15.93 -3.78 17.37
CA GLU A 8 14.83 -3.06 17.99
C GLU A 8 15.00 -1.55 17.83
N ILE A 9 13.93 -0.88 17.40
CA ILE A 9 13.86 0.57 17.26
C ILE A 9 12.81 1.09 18.23
N GLU A 10 13.28 1.81 19.25
CA GLU A 10 12.41 2.51 20.18
C GLU A 10 11.88 3.79 19.53
N THR A 11 10.69 3.75 18.99
CA THR A 11 10.08 4.92 18.31
C THR A 11 9.56 5.98 19.28
N ALA A 12 9.38 5.65 20.56
CA ALA A 12 8.80 6.56 21.54
C ALA A 12 9.70 7.74 21.93
N ASN A 13 11.02 7.64 21.74
CA ASN A 13 12.02 8.61 22.21
C ASN A 13 13.00 9.07 21.13
N TYR A 14 12.65 8.94 19.85
CA TYR A 14 13.57 9.42 18.81
C TYR A 14 13.65 10.94 18.76
N ASP A 15 14.84 11.44 18.50
CA ASP A 15 15.16 12.79 18.09
C ASP A 15 15.72 12.77 16.65
N THR A 16 16.17 13.94 16.20
CA THR A 16 16.77 14.12 14.86
C THR A 16 17.96 13.19 14.61
N GLU A 17 18.85 13.07 15.59
CA GLU A 17 20.06 12.25 15.48
C GLU A 17 19.72 10.76 15.38
N TYR A 18 18.80 10.31 16.21
CA TYR A 18 18.33 8.93 16.19
C TYR A 18 17.62 8.55 14.90
N LEU A 19 16.79 9.44 14.34
CA LEU A 19 16.13 9.21 13.05
C LEU A 19 17.15 9.07 11.91
N ASP A 20 18.17 9.92 11.90
CA ASP A 20 19.25 9.83 10.91
C ASP A 20 20.05 8.52 11.05
N GLU A 21 20.32 8.06 12.28
CA GLU A 21 20.93 6.76 12.54
C GLU A 21 20.09 5.60 12.00
N ILE A 22 18.77 5.64 12.22
CA ILE A 22 17.87 4.62 11.66
C ILE A 22 17.93 4.61 10.14
N ILE A 23 17.89 5.78 9.49
CA ILE A 23 17.96 5.90 8.04
C ILE A 23 19.26 5.28 7.51
N ASP A 24 20.39 5.55 8.15
CA ASP A 24 21.68 5.01 7.74
C ASP A 24 21.72 3.49 7.89
N ARG A 25 21.27 2.96 9.02
CA ARG A 25 21.22 1.50 9.26
C ARG A 25 20.33 0.78 8.25
N VAL A 26 19.13 1.30 7.98
CA VAL A 26 18.22 0.75 6.99
C VAL A 26 18.82 0.82 5.58
N TYR A 27 19.42 1.95 5.22
CA TYR A 27 20.06 2.12 3.92
C TYR A 27 21.23 1.13 3.74
N GLU A 28 22.11 0.98 4.72
CA GLU A 28 23.21 0.02 4.72
C GLU A 28 22.71 -1.44 4.58
N TYR A 29 21.65 -1.77 5.34
CA TYR A 29 21.02 -3.08 5.27
C TYR A 29 20.58 -3.44 3.86
N TYR A 30 19.83 -2.57 3.19
CA TYR A 30 19.33 -2.85 1.85
C TYR A 30 20.42 -2.78 0.79
N THR A 31 21.34 -1.83 0.85
CA THR A 31 22.41 -1.66 -0.15
C THR A 31 23.40 -2.82 -0.12
N SER A 32 23.67 -3.38 1.06
CA SER A 32 24.56 -4.55 1.20
C SER A 32 23.98 -5.85 0.63
N ARG A 33 22.64 -5.93 0.49
CA ARG A 33 21.92 -7.13 0.02
C ARG A 33 21.40 -7.01 -1.40
N THR A 34 21.24 -5.81 -1.92
CA THR A 34 20.69 -5.54 -3.23
C THR A 34 21.81 -5.29 -4.23
N THR A 35 22.12 -6.27 -5.06
CA THR A 35 23.26 -6.24 -6.01
C THR A 35 22.89 -5.76 -7.42
N HIS A 36 21.58 -5.63 -7.73
CA HIS A 36 21.11 -5.27 -9.07
C HIS A 36 20.92 -3.76 -9.28
N HIS A 37 21.20 -2.95 -8.24
CA HIS A 37 21.12 -1.50 -8.31
C HIS A 37 22.50 -0.87 -8.00
N ASP A 38 22.90 0.11 -8.81
CA ASP A 38 24.11 0.91 -8.57
C ASP A 38 23.81 2.06 -7.63
N TRP A 39 23.86 1.77 -6.32
CA TRP A 39 23.56 2.71 -5.26
C TRP A 39 24.55 3.89 -5.24
N LYS A 40 24.04 5.10 -5.14
CA LYS A 40 24.83 6.34 -5.15
C LYS A 40 24.57 7.15 -3.88
N PRO A 41 25.53 7.99 -3.47
CA PRO A 41 25.32 8.91 -2.32
C PRO A 41 24.08 9.81 -2.47
N LEU A 42 23.67 10.10 -3.70
CA LEU A 42 22.46 10.87 -3.98
C LEU A 42 21.19 10.13 -3.56
N ASP A 43 21.17 8.78 -3.65
CA ASP A 43 20.03 7.98 -3.27
C ASP A 43 19.77 8.07 -1.76
N LEU A 44 20.82 7.98 -0.93
CA LEU A 44 20.71 8.20 0.51
C LEU A 44 20.19 9.61 0.84
N LYS A 45 20.69 10.65 0.12
CA LYS A 45 20.20 12.01 0.31
C LYS A 45 18.72 12.14 -0.02
N HIS A 46 18.23 11.46 -1.05
CA HIS A 46 16.81 11.45 -1.40
C HIS A 46 16.00 10.70 -0.34
N CYS A 47 16.46 9.53 0.14
CA CYS A 47 15.81 8.77 1.20
C CYS A 47 15.66 9.65 2.47
N ARG A 48 16.75 10.29 2.93
CA ARG A 48 16.69 11.21 4.07
C ARG A 48 15.67 12.32 3.87
N LYS A 49 15.70 12.99 2.72
CA LYS A 49 14.76 14.07 2.40
C LYS A 49 13.31 13.60 2.48
N TRP A 50 12.99 12.40 1.95
CA TRP A 50 11.63 11.88 1.97
C TRP A 50 11.18 11.47 3.36
N VAL A 51 12.02 10.77 4.12
CA VAL A 51 11.71 10.40 5.50
C VAL A 51 11.48 11.65 6.35
N TRP A 52 12.40 12.62 6.29
CA TRP A 52 12.25 13.88 7.02
C TRP A 52 11.00 14.66 6.62
N LYS A 53 10.63 14.61 5.35
CA LYS A 53 9.40 15.23 4.88
C LYS A 53 8.17 14.59 5.52
N ILE A 54 8.09 13.26 5.58
CA ILE A 54 6.99 12.54 6.23
C ILE A 54 6.84 12.98 7.70
N PHE A 55 7.95 13.09 8.42
CA PHE A 55 7.93 13.43 9.85
C PHE A 55 7.60 14.89 10.13
N ASN A 56 7.89 15.79 9.21
CA ASN A 56 7.73 17.24 9.45
C ASN A 56 6.58 17.89 8.65
N ASP A 57 6.08 17.24 7.58
CA ASP A 57 4.95 17.78 6.82
C ASP A 57 3.67 17.73 7.67
N ASP A 58 2.77 18.67 7.44
CA ASP A 58 1.47 18.77 8.11
C ASP A 58 1.57 18.74 9.65
N ASP A 59 2.51 19.54 10.21
CA ASP A 59 2.75 19.62 11.66
C ASP A 59 3.03 18.26 12.32
N GLY A 60 3.72 17.36 11.61
CA GLY A 60 4.04 16.02 12.09
C GLY A 60 2.85 15.07 12.04
N PHE A 61 1.93 15.26 11.12
CA PHE A 61 0.74 14.41 10.96
C PHE A 61 1.10 12.93 10.84
N PHE A 62 2.20 12.59 10.17
CA PHE A 62 2.68 11.22 10.02
C PHE A 62 3.75 10.81 11.03
N ASP A 63 4.08 11.68 11.99
CA ASP A 63 4.97 11.32 13.08
C ASP A 63 4.32 10.19 13.91
N PRO A 64 4.99 9.02 14.07
CA PRO A 64 4.45 7.91 14.86
C PRO A 64 4.08 8.29 16.31
N LYS A 65 4.68 9.35 16.86
CA LYS A 65 4.31 9.87 18.19
C LYS A 65 2.90 10.44 18.24
N ASN A 66 2.39 10.88 17.09
CA ASN A 66 1.07 11.49 16.96
C ASN A 66 0.02 10.48 16.45
N ARG A 67 0.38 9.18 16.34
CA ARG A 67 -0.48 8.15 15.77
C ARG A 67 -0.47 6.88 16.59
N THR A 68 -1.61 6.21 16.63
CA THR A 68 -1.72 4.86 17.17
C THR A 68 -1.51 3.87 16.02
N VAL A 69 -0.29 3.36 15.89
CA VAL A 69 0.04 2.37 14.86
C VAL A 69 -0.61 1.04 15.20
N VAL A 70 -1.42 0.53 14.28
CA VAL A 70 -2.03 -0.80 14.36
C VAL A 70 -1.08 -1.82 13.79
N GLU A 71 -0.65 -1.62 12.53
CA GLU A 71 0.29 -2.52 11.86
C GLU A 71 1.08 -1.79 10.77
N ALA A 72 2.38 -2.10 10.67
CA ALA A 72 3.25 -1.65 9.60
C ALA A 72 3.52 -2.81 8.64
N GLU A 73 3.42 -2.52 7.35
CA GLU A 73 3.61 -3.48 6.25
C GLU A 73 2.78 -4.78 6.39
N PRO A 74 1.47 -4.71 6.78
CA PRO A 74 0.65 -5.91 6.80
C PRO A 74 0.53 -6.53 5.41
N HIS A 75 0.76 -7.85 5.36
CA HIS A 75 0.53 -8.62 4.16
C HIS A 75 -0.89 -9.15 4.14
N PHE A 76 -1.51 -9.10 2.97
CA PHE A 76 -2.76 -9.80 2.74
C PHE A 76 -2.61 -10.80 1.59
N ASP A 77 -3.23 -11.96 1.76
CA ASP A 77 -3.35 -13.01 0.75
C ASP A 77 -4.67 -13.75 1.02
N PHE A 78 -5.67 -13.52 0.18
CA PHE A 78 -6.98 -14.14 0.34
C PHE A 78 -7.66 -14.39 -1.00
N GLU A 79 -8.45 -15.45 -1.07
CA GLU A 79 -9.32 -15.73 -2.20
C GLU A 79 -10.55 -14.83 -2.17
N VAL A 80 -10.99 -14.39 -3.34
CA VAL A 80 -12.23 -13.65 -3.51
C VAL A 80 -13.40 -14.61 -3.38
N ASP A 81 -14.24 -14.43 -2.35
CA ASP A 81 -15.33 -15.32 -2.02
C ASP A 81 -16.60 -15.03 -2.83
N GLU A 82 -16.48 -15.19 -4.15
CA GLU A 82 -17.53 -14.95 -5.13
C GLU A 82 -17.52 -16.09 -6.18
N GLU A 83 -18.68 -16.53 -6.63
CA GLU A 83 -18.79 -17.59 -7.66
C GLU A 83 -18.06 -17.23 -8.97
N TRP A 84 -18.12 -15.95 -9.38
CA TRP A 84 -17.44 -15.47 -10.58
C TRP A 84 -15.91 -15.50 -10.49
N ALA A 85 -15.35 -15.62 -9.28
CA ALA A 85 -13.92 -15.69 -9.06
C ALA A 85 -13.30 -17.04 -9.36
N GLU A 86 -14.13 -18.08 -9.58
CA GLU A 86 -13.67 -19.40 -9.95
C GLU A 86 -13.20 -19.43 -11.41
N TYR A 87 -12.18 -20.24 -11.67
CA TYR A 87 -11.70 -20.50 -13.02
C TYR A 87 -11.34 -21.96 -13.22
N SER A 88 -11.56 -22.44 -14.43
CA SER A 88 -11.04 -23.70 -14.93
C SER A 88 -10.45 -23.44 -16.32
N TYR A 89 -9.21 -23.80 -16.52
CA TYR A 89 -8.46 -23.55 -17.74
C TYR A 89 -7.70 -24.79 -18.17
N THR A 90 -7.82 -25.18 -19.44
CA THR A 90 -7.12 -26.33 -19.99
C THR A 90 -5.93 -25.85 -20.83
N LEU A 91 -4.74 -26.26 -20.47
CA LEU A 91 -3.50 -26.00 -21.20
C LEU A 91 -3.45 -26.83 -22.50
N ASP A 92 -2.56 -26.46 -23.42
CA ASP A 92 -2.37 -27.15 -24.71
C ASP A 92 -1.93 -28.62 -24.55
N ASP A 93 -1.25 -28.95 -23.45
CA ASP A 93 -0.87 -30.33 -23.11
C ASP A 93 -1.99 -31.15 -22.49
N GLY A 94 -3.19 -30.59 -22.34
CA GLY A 94 -4.36 -31.22 -21.73
C GLY A 94 -4.42 -31.11 -20.20
N THR A 95 -3.45 -30.44 -19.55
CA THR A 95 -3.49 -30.19 -18.12
C THR A 95 -4.61 -29.22 -17.78
N VAL A 96 -5.45 -29.56 -16.78
CA VAL A 96 -6.51 -28.68 -16.29
C VAL A 96 -6.01 -27.94 -15.06
N LEU A 97 -6.07 -26.61 -15.11
CA LEU A 97 -5.80 -25.71 -14.00
C LEU A 97 -7.13 -25.17 -13.48
N GLU A 98 -7.42 -25.44 -12.23
CA GLU A 98 -8.60 -24.93 -11.55
C GLU A 98 -8.19 -24.16 -10.30
N GLY A 99 -8.97 -23.15 -9.96
CA GLY A 99 -8.70 -22.35 -8.79
C GLY A 99 -9.67 -21.21 -8.62
N LYS A 100 -9.34 -20.34 -7.68
CA LYS A 100 -10.09 -19.15 -7.35
C LYS A 100 -9.18 -17.92 -7.40
N LEU A 101 -9.71 -16.79 -7.83
CA LEU A 101 -8.97 -15.54 -7.88
C LEU A 101 -8.49 -15.19 -6.47
N ALA A 102 -7.18 -15.11 -6.28
CA ALA A 102 -6.57 -14.62 -5.05
C ALA A 102 -6.04 -13.20 -5.21
N LEU A 103 -6.25 -12.38 -4.20
CA LEU A 103 -5.68 -11.05 -4.08
C LEU A 103 -4.60 -11.07 -3.02
N LYS A 104 -3.42 -10.56 -3.36
CA LYS A 104 -2.31 -10.45 -2.44
C LYS A 104 -1.56 -9.14 -2.60
N GLY A 105 -0.99 -8.67 -1.51
CA GLY A 105 -0.24 -7.42 -1.49
C GLY A 105 0.23 -7.05 -0.10
N THR A 106 0.79 -5.86 -0.01
CA THR A 106 1.26 -5.26 1.24
C THR A 106 0.72 -3.84 1.31
N ILE A 107 0.25 -3.46 2.49
CA ILE A 107 -0.15 -2.10 2.82
C ILE A 107 1.00 -1.46 3.59
N ASP A 108 1.32 -0.19 3.34
CA ASP A 108 2.49 0.42 3.97
C ASP A 108 2.27 0.61 5.48
N LEU A 109 1.12 1.14 5.89
CA LEU A 109 0.83 1.42 7.29
C LEU A 109 -0.67 1.44 7.57
N ILE A 110 -1.08 0.91 8.72
CA ILE A 110 -2.44 1.03 9.26
C ILE A 110 -2.35 1.68 10.63
N THR A 111 -3.17 2.70 10.86
CA THR A 111 -3.29 3.42 12.14
C THR A 111 -4.73 3.45 12.61
N ASP A 112 -4.93 3.48 13.93
CA ASP A 112 -6.21 3.74 14.57
C ASP A 112 -6.34 5.25 14.81
N VAL A 113 -7.36 5.87 14.26
CA VAL A 113 -7.64 7.31 14.44
C VAL A 113 -8.71 7.57 15.50
N GLY A 114 -9.16 6.52 16.18
CA GLY A 114 -10.21 6.60 17.20
C GLY A 114 -11.62 6.34 16.65
N ASP A 115 -12.57 6.24 17.54
CA ASP A 115 -14.00 6.05 17.23
C ASP A 115 -14.32 4.88 16.27
N GLY A 116 -13.47 3.82 16.28
CA GLY A 116 -13.62 2.64 15.43
C GLY A 116 -13.25 2.89 13.96
N VAL A 117 -12.51 3.95 13.68
CA VAL A 117 -12.03 4.31 12.34
C VAL A 117 -10.56 3.96 12.19
N TYR A 118 -10.21 3.19 11.16
CA TYR A 118 -8.82 2.92 10.80
C TYR A 118 -8.40 3.72 9.58
N GLU A 119 -7.14 4.15 9.57
CA GLU A 119 -6.54 4.84 8.43
C GLU A 119 -5.48 3.95 7.78
N ILE A 120 -5.64 3.73 6.49
CA ILE A 120 -4.71 3.04 5.60
C ILE A 120 -3.85 4.11 4.95
N ILE A 121 -2.54 4.05 5.12
CA ILE A 121 -1.61 5.03 4.57
C ILE A 121 -0.76 4.36 3.49
N ASP A 122 -0.67 5.00 2.32
CA ASP A 122 0.13 4.57 1.18
C ASP A 122 1.09 5.68 0.75
N TRP A 123 2.39 5.39 0.78
CA TRP A 123 3.46 6.32 0.43
C TRP A 123 3.85 6.20 -1.03
N LYS A 124 3.87 7.32 -1.76
CA LYS A 124 4.25 7.35 -3.16
C LYS A 124 5.45 8.26 -3.39
N THR A 125 6.54 7.70 -3.89
CA THR A 125 7.73 8.44 -4.31
C THR A 125 7.55 9.10 -5.69
N GLY A 126 6.57 8.63 -6.47
CA GLY A 126 6.21 9.17 -7.78
C GLY A 126 5.42 10.48 -7.71
N ARG A 127 5.02 10.97 -8.87
CA ARG A 127 4.12 12.12 -9.01
C ARG A 127 2.67 11.66 -9.05
N ARG A 128 1.77 12.54 -8.67
CA ARG A 128 0.31 12.34 -8.73
C ARG A 128 -0.21 12.48 -10.18
N LEU A 129 0.37 11.75 -11.11
CA LEU A 129 0.02 11.81 -12.52
C LEU A 129 -0.74 10.56 -12.98
N ASP A 130 -1.72 10.80 -13.84
CA ASP A 130 -2.38 9.76 -14.61
C ASP A 130 -1.49 9.40 -15.82
N TRP A 131 -1.07 8.14 -15.88
CA TRP A 131 -0.14 7.67 -16.91
C TRP A 131 -0.67 7.80 -18.35
N ALA A 132 -1.99 7.66 -18.52
CA ALA A 132 -2.60 7.72 -19.84
C ALA A 132 -2.71 9.15 -20.37
N THR A 133 -2.89 10.13 -19.48
CA THR A 133 -3.18 11.50 -19.88
C THR A 133 -2.10 12.51 -19.51
N GLY A 134 -1.14 12.11 -18.65
CA GLY A 134 -0.12 13.01 -18.10
C GLY A 134 -0.69 14.12 -17.18
N LYS A 135 -1.98 14.07 -16.84
CA LYS A 135 -2.63 15.08 -15.98
C LYS A 135 -2.64 14.61 -14.53
N GLU A 136 -2.72 15.55 -13.61
CA GLU A 136 -2.88 15.22 -12.19
C GLU A 136 -4.13 14.39 -11.91
N LYS A 137 -3.99 13.40 -11.06
CA LYS A 137 -5.13 12.62 -10.54
C LYS A 137 -5.93 13.51 -9.59
N THR A 138 -7.18 13.72 -9.89
CA THR A 138 -8.13 14.41 -9.00
C THR A 138 -8.58 13.48 -7.87
N MET A 139 -9.17 14.03 -6.80
CA MET A 139 -9.79 13.23 -5.73
C MET A 139 -10.82 12.22 -6.29
N ALA A 140 -11.62 12.61 -7.26
CA ALA A 140 -12.59 11.72 -7.92
C ALA A 140 -11.91 10.56 -8.68
N LYS A 141 -10.70 10.74 -9.21
CA LYS A 141 -9.91 9.67 -9.82
C LYS A 141 -9.25 8.77 -8.77
N LEU A 142 -8.76 9.36 -7.67
CA LEU A 142 -8.21 8.60 -6.55
C LEU A 142 -9.28 7.72 -5.90
N GLN A 143 -10.51 8.21 -5.74
CA GLN A 143 -11.64 7.41 -5.22
C GLN A 143 -11.94 6.16 -6.06
N LYS A 144 -11.57 6.17 -7.33
CA LYS A 144 -11.74 5.05 -8.27
C LYS A 144 -10.44 4.29 -8.53
N ASP A 145 -9.36 4.63 -7.83
CA ASP A 145 -8.07 3.96 -8.00
C ASP A 145 -8.17 2.50 -7.54
N PRO A 146 -7.85 1.52 -8.40
CA PRO A 146 -7.97 0.11 -8.06
C PRO A 146 -7.15 -0.31 -6.84
N GLN A 147 -5.97 0.25 -6.66
CA GLN A 147 -5.10 -0.08 -5.53
C GLN A 147 -5.74 0.34 -4.21
N LEU A 148 -6.24 1.58 -4.13
CA LEU A 148 -6.85 2.12 -2.91
C LEU A 148 -8.13 1.35 -2.55
N ARG A 149 -8.92 0.97 -3.55
CA ARG A 149 -10.12 0.14 -3.36
C ARG A 149 -9.77 -1.28 -2.89
N MET A 150 -8.71 -1.89 -3.45
CA MET A 150 -8.24 -3.19 -3.00
C MET A 150 -7.68 -3.14 -1.57
N TYR A 151 -7.01 -2.07 -1.18
CA TYR A 151 -6.55 -1.88 0.19
C TYR A 151 -7.73 -1.80 1.18
N HIS A 152 -8.78 -1.05 0.84
CA HIS A 152 -10.00 -1.03 1.64
C HIS A 152 -10.60 -2.44 1.81
N LEU A 153 -10.77 -3.19 0.70
CA LEU A 153 -11.29 -4.56 0.75
C LEU A 153 -10.40 -5.49 1.58
N ALA A 154 -9.07 -5.38 1.45
CA ALA A 154 -8.12 -6.16 2.23
C ALA A 154 -8.20 -5.82 3.73
N CYS A 155 -8.25 -4.54 4.07
CA CYS A 155 -8.40 -4.12 5.47
C CYS A 155 -9.72 -4.57 6.07
N LYS A 156 -10.81 -4.55 5.32
CA LYS A 156 -12.10 -5.10 5.79
C LYS A 156 -12.02 -6.61 6.07
N LYS A 157 -11.21 -7.35 5.30
CA LYS A 157 -10.94 -8.78 5.57
C LYS A 157 -10.06 -9.01 6.79
N LEU A 158 -9.05 -8.14 7.00
CA LEU A 158 -8.14 -8.23 8.15
C LEU A 158 -8.81 -7.76 9.45
N TYR A 159 -9.66 -6.75 9.36
CA TYR A 159 -10.33 -6.09 10.49
C TYR A 159 -11.85 -6.04 10.26
N PRO A 160 -12.55 -7.18 10.37
CA PRO A 160 -13.97 -7.29 9.99
C PRO A 160 -14.89 -6.43 10.86
N ASP A 161 -14.50 -6.11 12.07
CA ASP A 161 -15.29 -5.30 13.01
C ASP A 161 -15.17 -3.78 12.76
N VAL A 162 -14.24 -3.35 11.92
CA VAL A 162 -14.05 -1.94 11.56
C VAL A 162 -15.00 -1.60 10.40
N GLU A 163 -15.88 -0.62 10.62
CA GLU A 163 -16.89 -0.22 9.63
C GLU A 163 -16.43 0.89 8.68
N THR A 164 -15.48 1.70 9.14
CA THR A 164 -15.03 2.89 8.42
C THR A 164 -13.52 2.89 8.25
N PHE A 165 -13.10 3.08 7.02
CA PHE A 165 -11.69 3.24 6.68
C PHE A 165 -11.43 4.58 5.99
N LEU A 166 -10.41 5.27 6.45
CA LEU A 166 -9.76 6.33 5.69
C LEU A 166 -8.64 5.71 4.86
N VAL A 167 -8.54 6.07 3.60
CA VAL A 167 -7.41 5.67 2.75
C VAL A 167 -6.67 6.92 2.35
N THR A 168 -5.49 7.09 2.90
CA THR A 168 -4.64 8.26 2.71
C THR A 168 -3.47 7.92 1.80
N ILE A 169 -3.34 8.64 0.72
CA ILE A 169 -2.21 8.55 -0.19
C ILE A 169 -1.38 9.83 -0.11
N HIS A 170 -0.09 9.67 0.11
CA HIS A 170 0.86 10.78 0.20
C HIS A 170 1.91 10.68 -0.91
N PHE A 171 1.89 11.65 -1.83
CA PHE A 171 2.91 11.76 -2.87
C PHE A 171 4.08 12.60 -2.35
N MET A 172 5.17 11.95 -1.97
CA MET A 172 6.34 12.57 -1.33
C MET A 172 6.91 13.77 -2.08
N ASN A 173 6.75 13.78 -3.42
CA ASN A 173 7.26 14.84 -4.29
C ASN A 173 6.17 15.75 -4.87
N ASP A 174 4.90 15.45 -4.63
CA ASP A 174 3.79 16.10 -5.37
C ASP A 174 2.58 16.42 -4.48
N GLY A 175 2.82 16.50 -3.19
CA GLY A 175 1.84 16.93 -2.21
C GLY A 175 0.97 15.81 -1.64
N GLY A 176 0.07 16.18 -0.81
CA GLY A 176 -0.79 15.35 0.03
C GLY A 176 -0.65 15.81 1.48
N PRO A 177 -1.27 15.10 2.43
CA PRO A 177 -2.03 13.85 2.21
C PRO A 177 -3.34 14.06 1.42
N PHE A 178 -3.75 13.03 0.68
CA PHE A 178 -5.06 12.96 0.04
C PHE A 178 -5.84 11.83 0.70
N THR A 179 -6.74 12.18 1.58
CA THR A 179 -7.53 11.22 2.36
C THR A 179 -8.90 11.00 1.72
N LEU A 180 -9.23 9.75 1.52
CA LEU A 180 -10.49 9.26 0.97
C LEU A 180 -11.22 8.47 2.05
N HIS A 181 -12.53 8.54 2.03
CA HIS A 181 -13.38 7.82 2.97
C HIS A 181 -14.01 6.62 2.27
N PHE A 182 -13.90 5.43 2.88
CA PHE A 182 -14.49 4.19 2.41
C PHE A 182 -15.31 3.53 3.51
N GLN A 183 -16.41 2.93 3.12
CA GLN A 183 -17.35 2.20 3.98
C GLN A 183 -17.69 0.84 3.38
N ASP A 184 -18.34 -0.01 4.15
CA ASP A 184 -18.81 -1.32 3.70
C ASP A 184 -19.68 -1.23 2.44
N SER A 185 -20.45 -0.14 2.30
CA SER A 185 -21.27 0.13 1.09
C SER A 185 -20.46 0.31 -0.20
N ASP A 186 -19.14 0.54 -0.12
CA ASP A 186 -18.24 0.67 -1.28
C ASP A 186 -17.72 -0.69 -1.79
N ILE A 187 -17.83 -1.74 -0.98
CA ILE A 187 -17.32 -3.08 -1.30
C ILE A 187 -17.95 -3.67 -2.57
N PRO A 188 -19.28 -3.59 -2.79
CA PRO A 188 -19.88 -4.13 -4.01
C PRO A 188 -19.32 -3.51 -5.30
N GLU A 189 -19.07 -2.19 -5.32
CA GLU A 189 -18.44 -1.53 -6.47
C GLU A 189 -16.99 -1.98 -6.67
N THR A 190 -16.25 -2.18 -5.57
CA THR A 190 -14.90 -2.73 -5.59
C THR A 190 -14.87 -4.14 -6.19
N LEU A 191 -15.75 -5.02 -5.74
CA LEU A 191 -15.87 -6.39 -6.27
C LEU A 191 -16.27 -6.39 -7.75
N GLN A 192 -17.17 -5.50 -8.17
CA GLN A 192 -17.54 -5.35 -9.58
C GLN A 192 -16.34 -4.90 -10.44
N MET A 193 -15.54 -3.99 -9.95
CA MET A 193 -14.30 -3.55 -10.62
C MET A 193 -13.31 -4.70 -10.76
N ILE A 194 -13.09 -5.48 -9.70
CA ILE A 194 -12.20 -6.65 -9.71
C ILE A 194 -12.72 -7.69 -10.70
N ARG A 195 -14.02 -8.00 -10.67
CA ARG A 195 -14.66 -8.92 -11.60
C ARG A 195 -14.43 -8.52 -13.05
N ALA A 196 -14.69 -7.26 -13.41
CA ALA A 196 -14.49 -6.76 -14.77
C ALA A 196 -13.03 -6.94 -15.25
N LYS A 197 -12.06 -6.70 -14.35
CA LYS A 197 -10.63 -6.95 -14.65
C LYS A 197 -10.33 -8.43 -14.83
N PHE A 198 -10.84 -9.26 -13.94
CA PHE A 198 -10.62 -10.71 -13.99
C PHE A 198 -11.22 -11.32 -15.26
N GLU A 199 -12.44 -10.92 -15.64
CA GLU A 199 -13.06 -11.38 -16.89
C GLU A 199 -12.26 -10.97 -18.13
N THR A 200 -11.72 -9.75 -18.14
CA THR A 200 -10.81 -9.32 -19.20
C THR A 200 -9.56 -10.21 -19.29
N ILE A 201 -9.02 -10.66 -18.15
CA ILE A 201 -7.87 -11.56 -18.11
C ILE A 201 -8.26 -12.96 -18.64
N LYS A 202 -9.43 -13.47 -18.24
CA LYS A 202 -9.92 -14.77 -18.72
C LYS A 202 -10.16 -14.80 -20.23
N ASP A 203 -10.62 -13.68 -20.80
CA ASP A 203 -10.91 -13.54 -22.23
C ASP A 203 -9.64 -13.31 -23.07
N THR A 204 -8.55 -12.91 -22.47
CA THR A 204 -7.27 -12.84 -23.16
C THR A 204 -6.69 -14.25 -23.22
N ASN A 205 -6.42 -14.75 -24.45
CA ASN A 205 -5.59 -15.95 -24.59
C ASN A 205 -4.27 -15.65 -23.89
N PHE A 206 -4.05 -16.31 -22.75
CA PHE A 206 -2.80 -16.17 -22.02
C PHE A 206 -1.64 -16.39 -22.99
N PRO A 207 -0.72 -15.44 -23.15
CA PRO A 207 0.48 -15.71 -23.93
C PRO A 207 1.23 -16.86 -23.26
N GLN A 208 1.47 -17.88 -24.01
CA GLN A 208 2.25 -19.07 -23.61
C GLN A 208 3.71 -18.68 -23.36
#